data_df208f5879dd51a00c905a3ff8b428a7
#
_entry.id   df208f5879dd51a00c905a3ff8b428a7
#
_cell.length_a   1.000
_cell.length_b   1.000
_cell.length_c   1.000
_cell.angle_alpha   90.00
_cell.angle_beta   90.00
_cell.angle_gamma   90.00
#
_symmetry.space_group_name_H-M   'P 1'
#
loop_
_entity.id
_entity.type
_entity.pdbx_description
1 polymer ?
#
loop_
_entity_poly.entity_id
_entity_poly.type
_entity_poly.pdbx_seq_one_letter_code
_entity_poly.pdbx_strand_id
1 'polypeptide(L)' 'MKIILTQEVSGLGTPGEIVEVKNGYGRNYLLPQRLAVLATPG' A
#
# COMPACT_ATOMS: atom_id res chain seq x y z
N MET A 1 4.58 -7.85 -0.74
CA MET A 1 3.11 -7.84 -0.85
C MET A 1 2.68 -6.72 -1.79
N LYS A 2 1.62 -6.93 -2.50
CA LYS A 2 1.07 -5.90 -3.37
C LYS A 2 -0.04 -5.17 -2.66
N ILE A 3 -0.01 -3.85 -2.76
CA ILE A 3 -1.02 -3.00 -2.14
C ILE A 3 -1.52 -2.00 -3.17
N ILE A 4 -2.71 -1.46 -2.90
CA ILE A 4 -3.27 -0.39 -3.69
C ILE A 4 -3.30 0.85 -2.82
N LEU A 5 -2.65 1.91 -3.28
CA LEU A 5 -2.61 3.15 -2.49
C LEU A 5 -3.98 3.81 -2.47
N THR A 6 -4.40 4.25 -1.31
CA THR A 6 -5.65 5.00 -1.16
C THR A 6 -5.38 6.49 -0.99
N GLN A 7 -4.12 6.86 -0.77
CA GLN A 7 -3.70 8.23 -0.63
C GLN A 7 -2.35 8.39 -1.30
N GLU A 8 -1.96 9.62 -1.54
CA GLU A 8 -0.64 9.89 -2.08
C GLU A 8 0.40 9.64 -1.00
N VAL A 9 1.40 8.83 -1.33
CA VAL A 9 2.48 8.52 -0.40
C VAL A 9 3.79 8.89 -1.06
N SER A 10 4.51 9.81 -0.45
CA SER A 10 5.78 10.28 -0.97
C SER A 10 6.75 9.11 -1.13
N GLY A 11 7.32 8.99 -2.30
CA GLY A 11 8.26 7.92 -2.58
C GLY A 11 7.62 6.62 -3.06
N LEU A 12 6.29 6.50 -3.01
CA LEU A 12 5.60 5.30 -3.45
C LEU A 12 4.72 5.54 -4.66
N GLY A 13 3.86 6.54 -4.58
CA GLY A 13 2.97 6.80 -5.71
C GLY A 13 1.73 7.57 -5.32
N THR A 14 0.73 7.53 -6.19
CA THR A 14 -0.51 8.27 -6.04
C THR A 14 -1.67 7.32 -5.81
N PRO A 15 -2.83 7.84 -5.37
CA PRO A 15 -4.00 6.99 -5.10
C PRO A 15 -4.39 6.16 -6.33
N GLY A 16 -4.70 4.90 -6.09
CA GLY A 16 -5.11 3.99 -7.14
C GLY A 16 -3.97 3.18 -7.75
N GLU A 17 -2.73 3.51 -7.44
CA GLU A 17 -1.60 2.75 -7.96
C GLU A 17 -1.40 1.47 -7.18
N ILE A 18 -1.02 0.41 -7.90
CA ILE A 18 -0.65 -0.86 -7.28
C ILE A 18 0.85 -0.85 -7.12
N VAL A 19 1.31 -1.04 -5.89
CA VAL A 19 2.73 -0.99 -5.58
C VAL A 19 3.12 -2.25 -4.83
N GLU A 20 4.30 -2.75 -5.11
CA GLU A 20 4.83 -3.89 -4.37
C GLU A 20 5.75 -3.38 -3.26
N VAL A 21 5.51 -3.82 -2.03
CA VAL A 21 6.30 -3.41 -0.86
C VAL A 21 6.64 -4.64 -0.04
N LYS A 22 7.58 -4.48 0.88
CA LYS A 22 7.92 -5.55 1.80
C LYS A 22 6.77 -5.77 2.77
N ASN A 23 6.57 -7.04 3.16
CA ASN A 23 5.45 -7.40 4.03
C ASN A 23 5.42 -6.60 5.33
N GLY A 24 6.58 -6.45 5.97
CA GLY A 24 6.65 -5.69 7.22
C GLY A 24 6.26 -4.24 7.03
N TYR A 25 6.75 -3.62 5.97
CA TYR A 25 6.44 -2.23 5.71
C TYR A 25 4.94 -2.05 5.43
N GLY A 26 4.38 -2.91 4.61
CA GLY A 26 2.96 -2.83 4.30
C GLY A 26 2.08 -3.03 5.52
N ARG A 27 2.37 -4.08 6.30
CA ARG A 27 1.54 -4.43 7.46
C ARG A 27 1.70 -3.46 8.61
N ASN A 28 2.92 -2.99 8.85
CA ASN A 28 3.19 -2.20 10.04
C ASN A 28 3.02 -0.70 9.82
N TYR A 29 3.00 -0.28 8.58
CA TYR A 29 2.91 1.14 8.28
C TYR A 29 1.73 1.47 7.36
N LEU A 30 1.73 0.91 6.15
CA LEU A 30 0.76 1.32 5.14
C LEU A 30 -0.67 0.96 5.53
N LEU A 31 -0.89 -0.28 5.97
CA LEU A 31 -2.24 -0.72 6.31
C LEU A 31 -2.78 -0.07 7.58
N PRO A 32 -2.01 -0.03 8.70
CA PRO A 32 -2.50 0.62 9.90
C PRO A 32 -2.76 2.12 9.72
N GLN A 33 -1.97 2.79 8.90
CA GLN A 33 -2.14 4.21 8.63
C GLN A 33 -3.23 4.48 7.60
N ARG A 34 -3.79 3.42 7.03
CA ARG A 34 -4.81 3.52 5.98
C ARG A 34 -4.32 4.26 4.76
N LEU A 35 -3.05 4.14 4.48
CA LEU A 35 -2.45 4.72 3.28
C LEU A 35 -2.67 3.82 2.07
N ALA A 36 -2.99 2.55 2.30
CA ALA A 36 -3.18 1.58 1.25
C ALA A 36 -4.07 0.44 1.72
N VAL A 37 -4.54 -0.35 0.77
CA VAL A 37 -5.28 -1.57 1.06
C VAL A 37 -4.59 -2.72 0.37
N LEU A 38 -4.81 -3.93 0.88
CA LEU A 38 -4.17 -5.12 0.36
C LEU A 38 -4.72 -5.43 -1.04
N ALA A 39 -3.82 -5.59 -1.99
CA ALA A 39 -4.20 -5.90 -3.37
C ALA A 39 -3.98 -7.39 -3.62
N THR A 40 -4.83 -8.23 -3.04
CA THR A 40 -4.75 -9.65 -3.28
C THR A 40 -5.90 -10.10 -4.17
N PRO A 41 -5.63 -10.99 -5.10
CA PRO A 41 -6.71 -11.58 -5.89
C PRO A 41 -7.53 -12.49 -4.99
N GLY A 42 -8.73 -12.23 -4.94
CA GLY A 42 -9.75 -13.05 -4.34
C GLY A 42 -9.60 -13.45 -2.92
#